data_3de1cf59cb60de9edd696407e1ac4d2d
#
_entry.id   3de1cf59cb60de9edd696407e1ac4d2d
#
_cell.length_a   1.000
_cell.length_b   1.000
_cell.length_c   1.000
_cell.angle_alpha   90.00
_cell.angle_beta   90.00
_cell.angle_gamma   90.00
#
_symmetry.space_group_name_H-M   'P 1'
#
loop_
_entity.id
_entity.type
_entity.pdbx_description
1 polymer ?
#
loop_
_entity_poly.entity_id
_entity_poly.type
_entity_poly.pdbx_seq_one_letter_code
_entity_poly.pdbx_strand_id
1 'polypeptide(L)'
;MEANSPTLVVRGRLADALADGDATGHLRDRVAETGRPAVRVWAPARIVAFGRRDTRSDGYDAAAAAAREHGFESVERSVGGRAVAYDGETTLAFARITPVDGGGTGRVRGERRD
;
A
#
# COMPACT_ATOMS: atom_id res chain seq x y z
N MET A 1 -2.56 -10.69 -28.43
CA MET A 1 -2.43 -10.37 -28.21
C MET A 1 -2.53 -9.78 -27.54
N GLU A 2 -2.97 -9.79 -27.33
CA GLU A 2 -3.03 -9.28 -26.91
C GLU A 2 -2.32 -8.78 -26.21
N ALA A 3 -2.24 -9.28 -26.05
CA ALA A 3 -1.08 -8.89 -25.43
C ALA A 3 -0.87 -7.47 -25.35
N ASN A 4 -1.57 -6.82 -25.98
CA ASN A 4 -1.33 -5.44 -26.07
C ASN A 4 -2.26 -4.59 -25.33
N SER A 5 -2.84 -5.10 -24.27
CA SER A 5 -3.63 -4.25 -23.41
C SER A 5 -2.71 -3.23 -22.79
N PRO A 6 -3.01 -1.97 -22.92
CA PRO A 6 -2.14 -0.96 -22.32
C PRO A 6 -2.20 -1.04 -20.81
N THR A 7 -1.11 -0.70 -20.18
CA THR A 7 -1.07 -0.64 -18.74
C THR A 7 -1.88 0.56 -18.24
N LEU A 8 -2.72 0.32 -17.27
CA LEU A 8 -3.47 1.39 -16.64
C LEU A 8 -2.55 2.11 -15.67
N VAL A 9 -2.48 3.41 -15.77
CA VAL A 9 -1.65 4.20 -14.85
C VAL A 9 -2.56 5.06 -13.99
N VAL A 10 -2.46 4.91 -12.69
CA VAL A 10 -3.26 5.64 -11.73
C VAL A 10 -2.33 6.51 -10.90
N ARG A 11 -2.62 7.79 -10.81
CA ARG A 11 -1.76 8.70 -10.08
C ARG A 11 -2.51 9.38 -8.96
N GLY A 12 -1.80 9.72 -7.91
CA GLY A 12 -2.34 10.47 -6.82
C GLY A 12 -2.84 9.62 -5.67
N ARG A 13 -3.12 10.27 -4.56
CA ARG A 13 -3.59 9.59 -3.37
C ARG A 13 -4.96 10.12 -2.95
N LEU A 14 -5.63 9.33 -2.15
CA LEU A 14 -6.89 9.74 -1.57
C LEU A 14 -6.64 10.56 -0.30
N ALA A 15 -7.70 11.17 0.20
CA ALA A 15 -7.57 12.14 1.27
C ALA A 15 -7.02 11.56 2.57
N ASP A 16 -7.47 10.38 2.95
CA ASP A 16 -6.98 9.81 4.19
C ASP A 16 -6.22 8.52 3.95
N ALA A 17 -5.39 8.17 4.92
CA ALA A 17 -4.48 7.06 4.75
C ALA A 17 -5.18 5.72 4.64
N LEU A 18 -6.30 5.54 5.33
CA LEU A 18 -7.02 4.28 5.28
C LEU A 18 -7.63 4.06 3.90
N ALA A 19 -8.33 5.07 3.39
CA ALA A 19 -8.90 4.96 2.05
C ALA A 19 -7.83 4.79 0.99
N ASP A 20 -6.69 5.45 1.18
CA ASP A 20 -5.61 5.38 0.23
C ASP A 20 -4.99 3.97 0.22
N GLY A 21 -4.90 3.34 1.38
CA GLY A 21 -4.43 1.96 1.45
C GLY A 21 -5.38 1.00 0.74
N ASP A 22 -6.68 1.24 0.84
CA ASP A 22 -7.67 0.39 0.18
C ASP A 22 -7.66 0.56 -1.34
N ALA A 23 -7.21 1.71 -1.83
CA ALA A 23 -7.22 2.00 -3.26
C ALA A 23 -6.37 1.00 -4.04
N THR A 24 -5.24 0.60 -3.50
CA THR A 24 -4.39 -0.39 -4.17
C THR A 24 -5.09 -1.75 -4.21
N GLY A 25 -5.82 -2.09 -3.15
CA GLY A 25 -6.59 -3.33 -3.13
C GLY A 25 -7.68 -3.34 -4.19
N HIS A 26 -8.39 -2.24 -4.36
CA HIS A 26 -9.42 -2.14 -5.38
C HIS A 26 -8.81 -2.24 -6.78
N LEU A 27 -7.63 -1.64 -6.96
CA LEU A 27 -6.96 -1.73 -8.24
C LEU A 27 -6.52 -3.16 -8.54
N ARG A 28 -6.09 -3.87 -7.52
CA ARG A 28 -5.72 -5.27 -7.67
C ARG A 28 -6.92 -6.11 -8.13
N ASP A 29 -8.10 -5.82 -7.57
CA ASP A 29 -9.31 -6.51 -7.98
C ASP A 29 -9.65 -6.23 -9.44
N ARG A 30 -9.46 -4.98 -9.87
CA ARG A 30 -9.71 -4.63 -11.26
C ARG A 30 -8.76 -5.35 -12.21
N VAL A 31 -7.50 -5.46 -11.83
CA VAL A 31 -6.53 -6.20 -12.64
C VAL A 31 -6.96 -7.66 -12.76
N ALA A 32 -7.43 -8.24 -11.67
CA ALA A 32 -7.88 -9.63 -11.70
C ALA A 32 -9.09 -9.80 -12.62
N GLU A 33 -9.99 -8.83 -12.63
CA GLU A 33 -11.19 -8.92 -13.47
C GLU A 33 -10.91 -8.68 -14.93
N THR A 34 -10.03 -7.74 -15.24
CA THR A 34 -9.86 -7.30 -16.61
C THR A 34 -8.66 -7.92 -17.33
N GLY A 35 -7.73 -8.46 -16.57
CA GLY A 35 -6.47 -8.94 -17.14
C GLY A 35 -5.53 -7.83 -17.57
N ARG A 36 -5.87 -6.59 -17.28
CA ARG A 36 -5.09 -5.45 -17.71
C ARG A 36 -4.15 -5.04 -16.58
N PRO A 37 -2.85 -5.00 -16.82
CA PRO A 37 -1.93 -4.64 -15.76
C PRO A 37 -2.09 -3.17 -15.36
N ALA A 38 -1.68 -2.85 -14.15
CA ALA A 38 -1.80 -1.49 -13.65
C ALA A 38 -0.57 -1.07 -12.87
N VAL A 39 -0.33 0.22 -12.87
CA VAL A 39 0.69 0.83 -12.03
C VAL A 39 0.04 1.99 -11.31
N ARG A 40 0.24 2.07 -10.03
CA ARG A 40 -0.23 3.21 -9.24
C ARG A 40 0.98 3.92 -8.69
N VAL A 41 1.00 5.26 -8.82
CA VAL A 41 2.10 6.09 -8.31
C VAL A 41 1.50 7.22 -7.50
N TRP A 42 1.99 7.44 -6.30
CA TRP A 42 1.44 8.50 -5.47
C TRP A 42 2.44 8.98 -4.43
N ALA A 43 2.25 10.20 -3.98
CA ALA A 43 2.99 10.74 -2.86
C ALA A 43 2.15 10.42 -1.61
N PRO A 44 2.65 9.65 -0.67
CA PRO A 44 1.82 9.22 0.45
C PRO A 44 1.51 10.36 1.41
N ALA A 45 0.49 10.18 2.22
CA ALA A 45 0.22 11.09 3.30
C ALA A 45 1.32 10.94 4.35
N ARG A 46 1.32 11.84 5.33
CA ARG A 46 2.25 11.70 6.44
C ARG A 46 1.75 10.57 7.32
N ILE A 47 2.46 9.48 7.33
CA ILE A 47 2.04 8.26 7.96
C ILE A 47 3.13 7.65 8.80
N VAL A 48 2.75 7.11 9.96
CA VAL A 48 3.60 6.14 10.63
C VAL A 48 2.89 4.80 10.48
N ALA A 49 3.53 3.87 9.81
CA ALA A 49 2.96 2.54 9.59
C ALA A 49 3.57 1.59 10.61
N PHE A 50 2.73 1.02 11.47
CA PHE A 50 3.17 0.10 12.50
C PHE A 50 2.95 -1.34 12.04
N GLY A 51 3.90 -2.20 12.34
CA GLY A 51 3.76 -3.61 12.03
C GLY A 51 2.89 -4.31 13.06
N ARG A 52 2.52 -5.53 12.78
CA ARG A 52 1.65 -6.29 13.69
C ARG A 52 2.27 -6.47 15.05
N ARG A 53 3.58 -6.68 15.10
CA ARG A 53 4.25 -6.87 16.37
C ARG A 53 4.25 -5.57 17.18
N ASP A 54 4.38 -4.44 16.51
CA ASP A 54 4.40 -3.16 17.20
C ASP A 54 3.11 -2.90 17.94
N THR A 55 1.98 -3.32 17.35
CA THR A 55 0.70 -3.04 17.96
C THR A 55 0.48 -3.80 19.25
N ARG A 56 1.31 -4.80 19.52
CA ARG A 56 1.23 -5.57 20.76
C ARG A 56 2.25 -5.13 21.80
N SER A 57 3.06 -4.15 21.45
CA SER A 57 4.11 -3.69 22.35
C SER A 57 3.54 -2.71 23.37
N ASP A 58 4.14 -2.68 24.55
CA ASP A 58 3.67 -1.82 25.62
C ASP A 58 3.67 -0.35 25.25
N GLY A 59 4.57 0.11 24.45
CA GLY A 59 4.64 1.51 24.10
C GLY A 59 3.82 1.91 22.87
N TYR A 60 3.02 1.01 22.34
CA TYR A 60 2.33 1.28 21.08
C TYR A 60 1.39 2.49 21.18
N ASP A 61 0.57 2.55 22.21
CA ASP A 61 -0.40 3.64 22.32
C ASP A 61 0.29 4.99 22.43
N ALA A 62 1.37 5.05 23.19
CA ALA A 62 2.13 6.30 23.32
C ALA A 62 2.78 6.68 21.99
N ALA A 63 3.28 5.70 21.26
CA ALA A 63 3.92 5.97 19.98
C ALA A 63 2.89 6.46 18.96
N ALA A 64 1.72 5.85 18.91
CA ALA A 64 0.67 6.27 18.00
C ALA A 64 0.18 7.68 18.35
N ALA A 65 0.07 7.99 19.63
CA ALA A 65 -0.33 9.34 20.06
C ALA A 65 0.73 10.37 19.67
N ALA A 66 2.00 10.03 19.83
CA ALA A 66 3.08 10.94 19.46
C ALA A 66 3.08 11.18 17.95
N ALA A 67 2.82 10.15 17.16
CA ALA A 67 2.75 10.29 15.71
C ALA A 67 1.66 11.31 15.34
N ARG A 68 0.50 11.18 15.95
CA ARG A 68 -0.59 12.11 15.66
C ARG A 68 -0.26 13.52 16.09
N GLU A 69 0.44 13.69 17.22
CA GLU A 69 0.84 15.01 17.66
C GLU A 69 1.77 15.68 16.68
N HIS A 70 2.55 14.92 15.96
CA HIS A 70 3.48 15.46 14.97
C HIS A 70 2.87 15.52 13.57
N GLY A 71 1.57 15.34 13.47
CA GLY A 71 0.88 15.50 12.20
C GLY A 71 0.90 14.28 11.30
N PHE A 72 1.24 13.11 11.85
CA PHE A 72 1.24 11.87 11.09
C PHE A 72 0.00 11.05 11.40
N GLU A 73 -0.53 10.37 10.42
CA GLU A 73 -1.59 9.41 10.67
C GLU A 73 -0.95 8.09 11.07
N SER A 74 -1.61 7.37 11.94
CA SER A 74 -1.13 6.08 12.38
C SER A 74 -1.86 4.99 11.62
N VAL A 75 -1.14 4.08 10.99
CA VAL A 75 -1.74 2.98 10.25
C VAL A 75 -1.12 1.69 10.70
N GLU A 76 -1.88 0.62 10.67
CA GLU A 76 -1.37 -0.70 11.01
C GLU A 76 -1.22 -1.52 9.76
N ARG A 77 -0.08 -2.17 9.62
CA ARG A 77 0.13 -3.09 8.52
C ARG A 77 -0.33 -4.48 8.94
N SER A 78 -0.72 -5.26 7.97
CA SER A 78 -1.11 -6.63 8.23
C SER A 78 0.09 -7.57 8.35
N VAL A 79 1.28 -7.07 8.07
CA VAL A 79 2.48 -7.90 8.12
C VAL A 79 3.42 -7.36 9.17
N GLY A 80 4.47 -8.10 9.44
CA GLY A 80 5.44 -7.69 10.45
C GLY A 80 6.34 -6.56 9.97
N GLY A 81 7.41 -6.34 10.68
CA GLY A 81 8.37 -5.29 10.38
C GLY A 81 8.31 -4.20 11.41
N ARG A 82 9.24 -3.29 11.34
CA ARG A 82 9.32 -2.18 12.27
C ARG A 82 8.45 -1.04 11.81
N ALA A 83 8.13 -0.16 12.72
CA ALA A 83 7.40 1.04 12.38
C ALA A 83 8.24 1.91 11.45
N VAL A 84 7.59 2.49 10.46
CA VAL A 84 8.25 3.35 9.49
C VAL A 84 7.42 4.61 9.34
N ALA A 85 8.08 5.75 9.41
CA ALA A 85 7.43 7.05 9.21
C ALA A 85 7.84 7.60 7.85
N TYR A 86 6.87 8.12 7.10
CA TYR A 86 7.20 8.77 5.83
C TYR A 86 6.14 9.78 5.45
N ASP A 87 6.46 10.64 4.49
CA ASP A 87 5.53 11.64 4.02
C ASP A 87 5.71 11.83 2.51
N GLY A 88 4.82 12.60 1.93
CA GLY A 88 4.81 12.79 0.49
C GLY A 88 5.85 13.76 -0.05
N GLU A 89 6.56 14.44 0.84
CA GLU A 89 7.60 15.36 0.38
C GLU A 89 8.91 14.64 0.11
N THR A 90 9.15 13.55 0.80
CA THR A 90 10.41 12.82 0.69
C THR A 90 10.24 11.42 0.15
N THR A 91 9.01 10.99 -0.09
CA THR A 91 8.73 9.62 -0.49
C THR A 91 7.82 9.60 -1.70
N LEU A 92 8.11 8.72 -2.62
CA LEU A 92 7.22 8.41 -3.72
C LEU A 92 6.92 6.94 -3.64
N ALA A 93 5.65 6.61 -3.60
CA ALA A 93 5.23 5.22 -3.51
C ALA A 93 4.70 4.75 -4.85
N PHE A 94 4.87 3.48 -5.15
CA PHE A 94 4.26 2.93 -6.34
C PHE A 94 3.92 1.46 -6.12
N ALA A 95 2.93 1.00 -6.87
CA ALA A 95 2.55 -0.39 -6.89
C ALA A 95 2.38 -0.82 -8.34
N ARG A 96 2.93 -1.97 -8.68
CA ARG A 96 2.78 -2.54 -10.00
C ARG A 96 2.00 -3.83 -9.84
N ILE A 97 0.92 -3.95 -10.58
CA ILE A 97 0.02 -5.09 -10.44
C ILE A 97 -0.15 -5.74 -11.79
N THR A 98 0.13 -7.02 -11.86
CA THR A 98 -0.01 -7.77 -13.10
C THR A 98 -0.93 -8.96 -12.86
N PRO A 99 -1.66 -9.37 -13.87
CA PRO A 99 -2.53 -10.55 -13.71
C PRO A 99 -1.68 -11.80 -13.52
N VAL A 100 -2.26 -12.74 -12.78
CA VAL A 100 -1.61 -13.99 -12.55
C VAL A 100 -2.19 -15.01 -13.51
N ASP A 101 -1.33 -15.67 -14.26
CA ASP A 101 -1.79 -16.70 -15.14
C ASP A 101 -2.19 -17.91 -14.40
N GLY A 102 -2.93 -18.72 -15.04
CA GLY A 102 -3.14 -20.06 -14.56
C GLY A 102 -3.97 -20.19 -13.36
N GLY A 103 -4.89 -19.38 -13.25
CA GLY A 103 -5.80 -19.64 -12.22
C GLY A 103 -5.56 -18.92 -10.96
N GLY A 104 -4.63 -18.09 -10.99
CA GLY A 104 -4.61 -17.21 -9.94
C GLY A 104 -4.68 -17.76 -8.58
N THR A 105 -3.92 -18.62 -8.24
CA THR A 105 -4.03 -19.15 -6.95
C THR A 105 -3.73 -18.17 -5.91
N GLY A 106 -3.50 -17.01 -6.26
CA GLY A 106 -3.32 -16.07 -5.25
C GLY A 106 -2.01 -16.06 -4.62
N ARG A 107 -1.10 -16.79 -5.11
CA ARG A 107 0.02 -16.79 -4.51
C ARG A 107 0.72 -15.56 -4.73
N VAL A 108 1.04 -14.90 -3.85
CA VAL A 108 1.61 -13.71 -3.98
C VAL A 108 3.00 -13.84 -3.90
N ARG A 109 3.67 -13.84 -4.69
CA ARG A 109 4.89 -13.97 -4.59
C ARG A 109 5.53 -12.79 -4.56
N GLY A 110 5.88 -12.30 -4.16
CA GLY A 110 6.24 -11.21 -4.10
C GLY A 110 6.53 -10.28 -4.11
N GLU A 111 6.40 -10.24 -4.09
CA GLU A 111 6.39 -9.51 -3.99
C GLU A 111 6.95 -8.76 -3.36
N ARG A 112 7.21 -8.70 -3.04
CA ARG A 112 7.64 -8.04 -2.48
C ARG A 112 8.72 -7.66 -2.31
N ARG A 113 9.05 -7.55 -2.57
CA ARG A 113 9.85 -7.19 -2.31
C ARG A 113 10.45 -6.45 -2.19
N ASP A 114 10.61 -6.36 -2.20
CA ASP A 114 10.97 -5.63 -2.01
C ASP A 114 11.37 -5.22 -2.03
#